data_cb7db4c6c64600115d579b3f5d1ea831
#
_entry.id   cb7db4c6c64600115d579b3f5d1ea831
#
_cell.length_a   1.000
_cell.length_b   1.000
_cell.length_c   1.000
_cell.angle_alpha   90.00
_cell.angle_beta   90.00
_cell.angle_gamma   90.00
#
_symmetry.space_group_name_H-M   'P 1'
#
loop_
_entity.id
_entity.type
_entity.pdbx_description
1 polymer ?
#
loop_
_entity_poly.entity_id
_entity_poly.type
_entity_poly.pdbx_seq_one_letter_code
_entity_poly.pdbx_strand_id
1 'polypeptide(L)'
;MLISREGIVRVFGTILLAALEARSSEPAKVVSVRCSETVLLRISDPAPKQGSIGVVEVRSERPLASVEGFFAGERLFFWQDADARVFQALLGVDLYESSGAASLRARAVAESGPAIDCRLELGIADGAFPIQRLDVAPEYVELSPGDLARSRRETAELGRIFSVATPERFWQGGFRAPVTGYKPSGSFGKRRVFNGQPRSPHSGEDFSAPAGAPVLATARGRVVLAKELFFLGTTVILDHGFGYRTTYAHASALHVRAGQGV
;
A
#
# COMPACT_ATOMS: atom_id res chain seq x y z
N MET A 1 19.95 -5.10 0.08
CA MET A 1 20.03 -3.64 0.24
C MET A 1 18.96 -3.25 1.24
N LEU A 2 19.36 -2.71 2.38
CA LEU A 2 18.45 -2.26 3.43
C LEU A 2 17.94 -0.89 3.06
N ILE A 3 16.67 -0.79 2.71
CA ILE A 3 15.96 0.47 2.78
C ILE A 3 15.64 0.67 4.25
N SER A 4 16.20 1.71 4.87
CA SER A 4 16.16 1.97 6.31
C SER A 4 14.74 2.12 6.84
N ARG A 5 14.60 1.83 8.15
CA ARG A 5 13.40 1.76 8.98
C ARG A 5 12.65 3.08 9.22
N GLU A 6 12.88 4.14 8.49
CA GLU A 6 12.28 5.44 8.81
C GLU A 6 11.23 5.87 7.79
N GLY A 7 9.97 5.86 8.21
CA GLY A 7 8.92 6.76 7.73
C GLY A 7 8.36 6.54 6.32
N ILE A 8 8.32 5.32 5.80
CA ILE A 8 7.78 5.08 4.46
C ILE A 8 6.49 4.28 4.57
N VAL A 9 5.35 4.94 4.37
CA VAL A 9 4.09 4.25 4.05
C VAL A 9 4.26 3.60 2.68
N ARG A 10 4.56 2.31 2.69
CA ARG A 10 4.77 1.51 1.48
C ARG A 10 3.48 0.80 1.12
N VAL A 11 2.60 1.48 0.42
CA VAL A 11 1.51 0.80 -0.26
C VAL A 11 2.01 0.43 -1.65
N PHE A 12 2.44 -0.82 -1.82
CA PHE A 12 2.77 -1.36 -3.13
C PHE A 12 1.47 -1.80 -3.81
N GLY A 13 1.29 -1.44 -5.09
CA GLY A 13 0.05 -1.61 -5.84
C GLY A 13 -0.48 -3.04 -6.04
N THR A 14 0.19 -4.03 -5.48
CA THR A 14 -0.15 -5.43 -5.65
C THR A 14 -1.27 -5.93 -4.75
N ILE A 15 -1.53 -5.23 -3.66
CA ILE A 15 -2.38 -5.75 -2.58
C ILE A 15 -3.86 -5.59 -2.89
N LEU A 16 -4.23 -4.70 -3.80
CA LEU A 16 -5.63 -4.45 -4.12
C LEU A 16 -6.26 -5.52 -5.04
N LEU A 17 -5.46 -6.34 -5.73
CA LEU A 17 -6.01 -7.42 -6.54
C LEU A 17 -6.70 -8.50 -5.71
N ALA A 18 -6.19 -8.79 -4.53
CA ALA A 18 -6.81 -9.77 -3.63
C ALA A 18 -8.20 -9.32 -3.14
N ALA A 19 -8.43 -8.02 -3.01
CA ALA A 19 -9.73 -7.47 -2.61
C ALA A 19 -10.76 -7.47 -3.77
N LEU A 20 -10.30 -7.50 -5.02
CA LEU A 20 -11.20 -7.50 -6.19
C LEU A 20 -11.57 -8.91 -6.64
N GLU A 21 -10.72 -9.91 -6.43
CA GLU A 21 -10.99 -11.33 -6.75
C GLU A 21 -11.60 -12.11 -5.59
N ALA A 22 -11.61 -11.62 -4.37
CA ALA A 22 -12.25 -12.22 -3.22
C ALA A 22 -13.78 -12.02 -3.23
N ARG A 23 -14.42 -12.30 -4.36
CA ARG A 23 -15.80 -12.80 -4.39
C ARG A 23 -15.79 -14.32 -4.18
N SER A 24 -15.06 -14.80 -3.18
CA SER A 24 -15.30 -16.09 -2.60
C SER A 24 -16.49 -15.96 -1.63
N SER A 25 -17.37 -16.90 -1.66
CA SER A 25 -18.70 -16.99 -1.07
C SER A 25 -18.79 -16.98 0.47
N GLU A 26 -17.78 -16.50 1.18
CA GLU A 26 -17.88 -16.20 2.60
C GLU A 26 -17.98 -14.67 2.80
N PRO A 27 -19.00 -14.20 3.56
CA PRO A 27 -19.08 -12.79 3.91
C PRO A 27 -17.80 -12.43 4.70
N ALA A 28 -17.07 -11.42 4.22
CA ALA A 28 -15.93 -10.90 4.93
C ALA A 28 -16.33 -10.67 6.40
N LYS A 29 -15.57 -11.24 7.35
CA LYS A 29 -15.82 -11.07 8.79
C LYS A 29 -15.54 -9.61 9.14
N VAL A 30 -16.54 -8.77 9.00
CA VAL A 30 -16.47 -7.37 9.42
C VAL A 30 -16.51 -7.33 10.94
N VAL A 31 -15.49 -6.74 11.57
CA VAL A 31 -15.53 -6.40 12.99
C VAL A 31 -15.99 -4.96 13.12
N SER A 32 -16.86 -4.73 14.11
CA SER A 32 -17.34 -3.39 14.43
C SER A 32 -17.29 -3.15 15.93
N VAL A 33 -16.96 -1.92 16.29
CA VAL A 33 -17.02 -1.43 17.67
C VAL A 33 -17.92 -0.19 17.72
N ARG A 34 -18.84 -0.17 18.67
CA ARG A 34 -19.69 0.98 18.94
C ARG A 34 -18.91 1.97 19.82
N CYS A 35 -18.59 3.13 19.27
CA CYS A 35 -17.83 4.18 19.96
C CYS A 35 -18.73 5.07 20.84
N SER A 36 -19.99 5.24 20.40
CA SER A 36 -21.05 5.93 21.13
C SER A 36 -22.41 5.38 20.69
N GLU A 37 -23.50 5.94 21.20
CA GLU A 37 -24.84 5.57 20.72
C GLU A 37 -24.99 5.79 19.21
N THR A 38 -24.29 6.79 18.64
CA THR A 38 -24.47 7.24 17.27
C THR A 38 -23.28 6.95 16.34
N VAL A 39 -22.14 6.49 16.85
CA VAL A 39 -20.92 6.28 16.03
C VAL A 39 -20.43 4.84 16.12
N LEU A 40 -20.17 4.25 14.96
CA LEU A 40 -19.68 2.90 14.74
C LEU A 40 -18.37 2.93 13.95
N LEU A 41 -17.35 2.26 14.47
CA LEU A 41 -16.09 1.98 13.74
C LEU A 41 -16.15 0.54 13.23
N ARG A 42 -15.80 0.33 11.96
CA ARG A 42 -15.81 -0.97 11.28
C ARG A 42 -14.50 -1.19 10.55
N ILE A 43 -14.08 -2.45 10.48
CA ILE A 43 -12.94 -2.88 9.68
C ILE A 43 -13.32 -4.11 8.86
N SER A 44 -12.89 -4.14 7.61
CA SER A 44 -13.17 -5.24 6.68
C SER A 44 -12.39 -6.52 6.96
N ASP A 45 -11.26 -6.44 7.68
CA ASP A 45 -10.44 -7.58 8.07
C ASP A 45 -10.12 -7.51 9.56
N PRO A 46 -10.65 -8.43 10.38
CA PRO A 46 -10.45 -8.46 11.83
C PRO A 46 -9.04 -8.92 12.26
N ALA A 47 -8.32 -9.59 11.38
CA ALA A 47 -6.97 -10.11 11.62
C ALA A 47 -6.06 -9.79 10.42
N PRO A 48 -5.78 -8.50 10.19
CA PRO A 48 -4.97 -8.08 9.06
C PRO A 48 -3.58 -8.71 9.14
N LYS A 49 -3.08 -9.16 7.99
CA LYS A 49 -1.76 -9.79 7.90
C LYS A 49 -0.71 -8.77 7.48
N GLN A 50 0.55 -9.05 7.81
CA GLN A 50 1.69 -8.34 7.21
C GLN A 50 1.52 -8.25 5.69
N GLY A 51 1.70 -7.06 5.14
CA GLY A 51 1.56 -6.79 3.70
C GLY A 51 0.11 -6.69 3.19
N SER A 52 -0.91 -6.80 4.04
CA SER A 52 -2.31 -6.69 3.61
C SER A 52 -2.86 -5.26 3.66
N ILE A 53 -3.98 -5.06 2.96
CA ILE A 53 -4.77 -3.82 3.03
C ILE A 53 -6.20 -4.19 3.39
N GLY A 54 -6.76 -3.44 4.35
CA GLY A 54 -8.17 -3.46 4.70
C GLY A 54 -8.83 -2.08 4.49
N VAL A 55 -10.14 -2.04 4.68
CA VAL A 55 -10.92 -0.79 4.71
C VAL A 55 -11.39 -0.55 6.12
N VAL A 56 -11.14 0.65 6.61
CA VAL A 56 -11.73 1.19 7.85
C VAL A 56 -12.90 2.08 7.46
N GLU A 57 -14.03 1.91 8.13
CA GLU A 57 -15.22 2.73 7.97
C GLU A 57 -15.61 3.31 9.32
N VAL A 58 -15.83 4.62 9.37
CA VAL A 58 -16.50 5.29 10.48
C VAL A 58 -17.87 5.74 10.00
N ARG A 59 -18.90 5.23 10.63
CA ARG A 59 -20.30 5.52 10.32
C ARG A 59 -20.98 6.20 11.50
N SER A 60 -21.77 7.24 11.22
CA SER A 60 -22.53 7.96 12.21
C SER A 60 -24.01 8.04 11.82
N GLU A 61 -24.90 8.21 12.79
CA GLU A 61 -26.31 8.53 12.54
C GLU A 61 -26.51 9.98 12.07
N ARG A 62 -25.53 10.85 12.34
CA ARG A 62 -25.55 12.27 11.96
C ARG A 62 -24.38 12.55 10.99
N PRO A 63 -24.48 13.57 10.15
CA PRO A 63 -23.38 14.01 9.32
C PRO A 63 -22.12 14.30 10.15
N LEU A 64 -20.96 13.87 9.64
CA LEU A 64 -19.65 14.13 10.22
C LEU A 64 -18.97 15.24 9.44
N ALA A 65 -18.34 16.16 10.16
CA ALA A 65 -17.51 17.21 9.58
C ALA A 65 -16.12 16.67 9.20
N SER A 66 -15.56 15.77 10.04
CA SER A 66 -14.25 15.15 9.77
C SER A 66 -14.06 13.85 10.55
N VAL A 67 -13.12 13.03 10.06
CA VAL A 67 -12.60 11.89 10.78
C VAL A 67 -11.09 11.89 10.64
N GLU A 68 -10.40 11.71 11.75
CA GLU A 68 -8.95 11.46 11.81
C GLU A 68 -8.70 10.10 12.43
N GLY A 69 -7.60 9.46 12.08
CA GLY A 69 -7.27 8.18 12.69
C GLY A 69 -5.85 7.72 12.46
N PHE A 70 -5.47 6.70 13.24
CA PHE A 70 -4.14 6.11 13.23
C PHE A 70 -4.26 4.59 13.44
N PHE A 71 -3.41 3.85 12.77
CA PHE A 71 -3.23 2.42 12.97
C PHE A 71 -1.75 2.11 13.16
N ALA A 72 -1.39 1.38 14.20
CA ALA A 72 0.01 1.05 14.55
C ALA A 72 0.96 2.28 14.55
N GLY A 73 0.44 3.47 14.90
CA GLY A 73 1.17 4.74 14.88
C GLY A 73 1.13 5.50 13.56
N GLU A 74 0.75 4.85 12.46
CA GLU A 74 0.65 5.47 11.14
C GLU A 74 -0.69 6.16 10.94
N ARG A 75 -0.66 7.35 10.30
CA ARG A 75 -1.87 8.14 10.01
C ARG A 75 -2.69 7.48 8.91
N LEU A 76 -4.01 7.38 9.16
CA LEU A 76 -5.00 6.99 8.16
C LEU A 76 -5.61 8.25 7.52
N PHE A 77 -5.73 8.24 6.20
CA PHE A 77 -6.35 9.32 5.45
C PHE A 77 -7.81 8.95 5.14
N PHE A 78 -8.71 9.57 5.88
CA PHE A 78 -10.14 9.36 5.70
C PHE A 78 -10.68 10.25 4.59
N TRP A 79 -11.56 9.69 3.75
CA TRP A 79 -12.38 10.43 2.81
C TRP A 79 -13.84 10.22 3.12
N GLN A 80 -14.64 11.24 2.86
CA GLN A 80 -16.07 11.16 2.96
C GLN A 80 -16.63 10.38 1.78
N ASP A 81 -17.55 9.46 2.04
CA ASP A 81 -18.30 8.75 1.00
C ASP A 81 -19.43 9.66 0.44
N ALA A 82 -20.19 9.15 -0.54
CA ALA A 82 -21.39 9.85 -1.03
C ALA A 82 -22.41 10.15 0.09
N ASP A 83 -22.47 9.30 1.11
CA ASP A 83 -23.20 9.56 2.35
C ASP A 83 -22.31 10.33 3.33
N ALA A 84 -22.67 11.58 3.63
CA ALA A 84 -21.94 12.44 4.57
C ALA A 84 -21.82 11.87 6.01
N ARG A 85 -22.50 10.79 6.31
CA ARG A 85 -22.42 10.05 7.57
C ARG A 85 -21.37 8.95 7.56
N VAL A 86 -20.68 8.75 6.44
CA VAL A 86 -19.72 7.67 6.25
C VAL A 86 -18.39 8.22 5.81
N PHE A 87 -17.35 7.89 6.56
CA PHE A 87 -15.96 8.13 6.21
C PHE A 87 -15.22 6.81 6.09
N GLN A 88 -14.38 6.69 5.08
CA GLN A 88 -13.57 5.50 4.81
C GLN A 88 -12.09 5.83 4.74
N ALA A 89 -11.25 4.87 5.09
CA ALA A 89 -9.80 4.92 4.89
C ALA A 89 -9.27 3.54 4.50
N LEU A 90 -8.17 3.49 3.77
CA LEU A 90 -7.41 2.26 3.62
C LEU A 90 -6.49 2.08 4.82
N LEU A 91 -6.47 0.88 5.39
CA LEU A 91 -5.56 0.45 6.43
C LEU A 91 -4.55 -0.51 5.81
N GLY A 92 -3.31 -0.08 5.67
CA GLY A 92 -2.21 -0.93 5.24
C GLY A 92 -1.43 -1.49 6.43
N VAL A 93 -1.03 -2.76 6.35
CA VAL A 93 -0.06 -3.34 7.27
C VAL A 93 1.27 -3.47 6.55
N ASP A 94 2.31 -2.82 7.05
CA ASP A 94 3.63 -2.92 6.43
C ASP A 94 4.10 -4.38 6.37
N LEU A 95 4.84 -4.72 5.32
CA LEU A 95 5.44 -6.06 5.16
C LEU A 95 6.41 -6.41 6.28
N TYR A 96 7.01 -5.39 6.89
CA TYR A 96 7.97 -5.52 8.01
C TYR A 96 7.34 -5.25 9.38
N GLU A 97 6.03 -4.98 9.44
CA GLU A 97 5.33 -4.76 10.71
C GLU A 97 5.47 -6.01 11.59
N SER A 98 5.59 -5.80 12.87
CA SER A 98 5.62 -6.92 13.81
C SER A 98 4.24 -7.56 13.95
N SER A 99 4.17 -8.90 13.93
CA SER A 99 2.93 -9.58 14.30
C SER A 99 2.62 -9.35 15.79
N GLY A 100 1.34 -9.28 16.12
CA GLY A 100 0.89 -9.01 17.50
C GLY A 100 -0.19 -7.95 17.57
N ALA A 101 -0.41 -7.41 18.78
CA ALA A 101 -1.45 -6.41 19.03
C ALA A 101 -1.10 -5.06 18.42
N ALA A 102 -2.07 -4.44 17.72
CA ALA A 102 -1.98 -3.10 17.18
C ALA A 102 -3.26 -2.33 17.43
N SER A 103 -3.12 -1.05 17.76
CA SER A 103 -4.25 -0.18 18.07
C SER A 103 -4.71 0.58 16.83
N LEU A 104 -5.99 0.44 16.47
CA LEU A 104 -6.70 1.30 15.54
C LEU A 104 -7.44 2.36 16.37
N ARG A 105 -7.15 3.63 16.10
CA ARG A 105 -7.81 4.77 16.73
C ARG A 105 -8.43 5.66 15.67
N ALA A 106 -9.64 6.14 15.94
CA ALA A 106 -10.29 7.14 15.10
C ALA A 106 -10.99 8.17 15.98
N ARG A 107 -10.99 9.42 15.54
CA ARG A 107 -11.68 10.53 16.16
C ARG A 107 -12.66 11.11 15.15
N ALA A 108 -13.94 10.99 15.43
CA ALA A 108 -15.03 11.49 14.61
C ALA A 108 -15.53 12.82 15.18
N VAL A 109 -15.66 13.82 14.33
CA VAL A 109 -16.20 15.14 14.68
C VAL A 109 -17.50 15.35 13.90
N ALA A 110 -18.60 15.45 14.59
CA ALA A 110 -19.89 15.82 13.99
C ALA A 110 -19.93 17.32 13.69
N GLU A 111 -20.82 17.76 12.79
CA GLU A 111 -21.04 19.19 12.52
C GLU A 111 -21.47 19.96 13.79
N SER A 112 -22.09 19.27 14.74
CA SER A 112 -22.44 19.81 16.04
C SER A 112 -22.28 18.76 17.13
N GLY A 113 -21.70 19.14 18.26
CA GLY A 113 -21.47 18.27 19.42
C GLY A 113 -19.99 17.96 19.69
N PRO A 114 -19.71 17.15 20.71
CA PRO A 114 -18.34 16.78 21.07
C PRO A 114 -17.76 15.79 20.05
N ALA A 115 -16.44 15.78 19.95
CA ALA A 115 -15.74 14.73 19.21
C ALA A 115 -15.89 13.38 19.92
N ILE A 116 -15.95 12.31 19.14
CA ILE A 116 -16.12 10.93 19.61
C ILE A 116 -14.86 10.16 19.26
N ASP A 117 -14.20 9.64 20.29
CA ASP A 117 -13.01 8.83 20.14
C ASP A 117 -13.39 7.34 20.07
N CYS A 118 -12.84 6.66 19.07
CA CYS A 118 -12.99 5.25 18.82
C CYS A 118 -11.65 4.55 19.03
N ARG A 119 -11.66 3.35 19.62
CA ARG A 119 -10.48 2.50 19.73
C ARG A 119 -10.85 1.04 19.51
N LEU A 120 -10.03 0.36 18.73
CA LEU A 120 -10.14 -1.08 18.47
C LEU A 120 -8.74 -1.68 18.48
N GLU A 121 -8.53 -2.73 19.29
CA GLU A 121 -7.30 -3.50 19.24
C GLU A 121 -7.46 -4.64 18.22
N LEU A 122 -6.48 -4.75 17.34
CA LEU A 122 -6.43 -5.77 16.29
C LEU A 122 -5.18 -6.62 16.47
N GLY A 123 -5.27 -7.89 16.08
CA GLY A 123 -4.10 -8.77 16.00
C GLY A 123 -3.53 -8.76 14.59
N ILE A 124 -2.32 -8.23 14.41
CA ILE A 124 -1.60 -8.40 13.15
C ILE A 124 -1.09 -9.83 13.06
N ALA A 125 -1.57 -10.57 12.06
CA ALA A 125 -1.12 -11.93 11.81
C ALA A 125 0.20 -11.95 11.01
N ASP A 126 1.01 -13.00 11.24
CA ASP A 126 2.18 -13.27 10.38
C ASP A 126 1.72 -13.53 8.94
N GLY A 127 2.39 -12.90 7.98
CA GLY A 127 2.13 -13.09 6.56
C GLY A 127 2.48 -14.49 6.04
N ALA A 128 3.20 -15.27 6.84
CA ALA A 128 3.66 -16.64 6.51
C ALA A 128 4.38 -16.74 5.15
N PHE A 129 5.17 -15.71 4.83
CA PHE A 129 5.84 -15.62 3.54
C PHE A 129 6.94 -16.67 3.36
N PRO A 130 6.94 -17.43 2.26
CA PRO A 130 7.92 -18.47 2.01
C PRO A 130 9.31 -17.88 1.75
N ILE A 131 10.34 -18.69 2.01
CA ILE A 131 11.72 -18.35 1.68
C ILE A 131 11.99 -18.74 0.22
N GLN A 132 12.48 -17.79 -0.57
CA GLN A 132 12.96 -17.98 -1.93
C GLN A 132 14.48 -17.88 -1.96
N ARG A 133 15.16 -18.98 -2.30
CA ARG A 133 16.61 -19.02 -2.50
C ARG A 133 16.92 -18.91 -3.98
N LEU A 134 17.81 -17.98 -4.32
CA LEU A 134 18.21 -17.70 -5.71
C LEU A 134 19.73 -17.61 -5.77
N ASP A 135 20.30 -18.29 -6.74
CA ASP A 135 21.68 -18.08 -7.15
C ASP A 135 21.68 -17.00 -8.22
N VAL A 136 22.33 -15.89 -7.93
CA VAL A 136 22.43 -14.73 -8.80
C VAL A 136 23.89 -14.40 -9.10
N ALA A 137 24.13 -13.70 -10.19
CA ALA A 137 25.47 -13.27 -10.52
C ALA A 137 26.05 -12.36 -9.42
N PRO A 138 27.36 -12.47 -9.10
CA PRO A 138 27.99 -11.77 -7.97
C PRO A 138 27.75 -10.26 -7.96
N GLU A 139 27.70 -9.62 -9.12
CA GLU A 139 27.46 -8.18 -9.29
C GLU A 139 26.11 -7.70 -8.75
N TYR A 140 25.13 -8.58 -8.57
CA TYR A 140 23.85 -8.25 -7.90
C TYR A 140 23.92 -8.36 -6.38
N VAL A 141 24.99 -8.93 -5.86
CA VAL A 141 25.23 -9.09 -4.42
C VAL A 141 26.29 -8.11 -3.94
N GLU A 142 27.37 -7.95 -4.70
CA GLU A 142 28.51 -7.08 -4.41
C GLU A 142 28.57 -5.94 -5.45
N LEU A 143 28.00 -4.79 -5.08
CA LEU A 143 27.95 -3.65 -5.98
C LEU A 143 29.31 -2.96 -6.12
N SER A 144 29.62 -2.50 -7.33
CA SER A 144 30.73 -1.60 -7.53
C SER A 144 30.56 -0.29 -6.74
N PRO A 145 31.62 0.45 -6.40
CA PRO A 145 31.50 1.76 -5.74
C PRO A 145 30.59 2.73 -6.49
N GLY A 146 30.60 2.71 -7.83
CA GLY A 146 29.74 3.53 -8.68
C GLY A 146 28.26 3.15 -8.57
N ASP A 147 27.96 1.86 -8.65
CA ASP A 147 26.59 1.34 -8.54
C ASP A 147 26.03 1.55 -7.13
N LEU A 148 26.86 1.38 -6.10
CA LEU A 148 26.48 1.68 -4.73
C LEU A 148 26.14 3.16 -4.56
N ALA A 149 26.92 4.07 -5.13
CA ALA A 149 26.66 5.51 -5.09
C ALA A 149 25.37 5.85 -5.86
N ARG A 150 25.14 5.26 -7.05
CA ARG A 150 23.90 5.40 -7.82
C ARG A 150 22.70 4.91 -7.01
N SER A 151 22.76 3.70 -6.49
CA SER A 151 21.70 3.10 -5.68
C SER A 151 21.33 3.94 -4.45
N ARG A 152 22.32 4.50 -3.75
CA ARG A 152 22.06 5.39 -2.61
C ARG A 152 21.34 6.67 -3.01
N ARG A 153 21.73 7.31 -4.13
CA ARG A 153 21.05 8.52 -4.64
C ARG A 153 19.60 8.21 -5.01
N GLU A 154 19.37 7.12 -5.71
CA GLU A 154 18.02 6.69 -6.12
C GLU A 154 17.15 6.32 -4.91
N THR A 155 17.70 5.65 -3.90
CA THR A 155 17.01 5.36 -2.64
C THR A 155 16.60 6.65 -1.92
N ALA A 156 17.48 7.65 -1.86
CA ALA A 156 17.15 8.94 -1.25
C ALA A 156 16.07 9.69 -2.02
N GLU A 157 16.08 9.62 -3.35
CA GLU A 157 15.03 10.20 -4.21
C GLU A 157 13.68 9.51 -3.98
N LEU A 158 13.65 8.18 -3.98
CA LEU A 158 12.45 7.42 -3.68
C LEU A 158 11.93 7.73 -2.25
N GLY A 159 12.82 7.83 -1.28
CA GLY A 159 12.45 8.23 0.09
C GLY A 159 11.71 9.57 0.13
N ARG A 160 12.20 10.58 -0.61
CA ARG A 160 11.52 11.87 -0.72
C ARG A 160 10.16 11.77 -1.40
N ILE A 161 10.05 10.99 -2.47
CA ILE A 161 8.76 10.76 -3.14
C ILE A 161 7.77 10.11 -2.18
N PHE A 162 8.19 9.10 -1.43
CA PHE A 162 7.30 8.35 -0.53
C PHE A 162 6.99 9.07 0.79
N SER A 163 7.77 10.06 1.20
CA SER A 163 7.50 10.83 2.43
C SER A 163 6.42 11.90 2.30
N VAL A 164 6.06 12.30 1.07
CA VAL A 164 5.05 13.35 0.84
C VAL A 164 3.66 12.71 0.73
N ALA A 165 2.70 13.14 1.51
CA ALA A 165 1.30 12.76 1.35
C ALA A 165 0.53 13.89 0.68
N THR A 166 0.05 13.68 -0.54
CA THR A 166 -0.86 14.59 -1.22
C THR A 166 -2.21 14.56 -0.52
N PRO A 167 -2.79 15.71 -0.10
CA PRO A 167 -4.02 15.74 0.70
C PRO A 167 -5.30 15.47 -0.10
N GLU A 168 -5.19 15.31 -1.40
CA GLU A 168 -6.29 15.06 -2.32
C GLU A 168 -6.37 13.58 -2.69
N ARG A 169 -7.57 13.05 -2.89
CA ARG A 169 -7.82 11.73 -3.44
C ARG A 169 -8.05 11.84 -4.95
N PHE A 170 -7.19 11.20 -5.75
CA PHE A 170 -7.33 11.24 -7.21
C PHE A 170 -8.16 10.08 -7.77
N TRP A 171 -8.24 8.95 -7.07
CA TRP A 171 -9.02 7.78 -7.55
C TRP A 171 -10.49 7.87 -7.18
N GLN A 172 -11.30 7.19 -7.98
CA GLN A 172 -12.71 6.91 -7.71
C GLN A 172 -12.94 5.40 -7.92
N GLY A 173 -13.81 4.81 -7.10
CA GLY A 173 -14.00 3.36 -7.11
C GLY A 173 -12.79 2.59 -6.56
N GLY A 174 -12.54 1.41 -7.11
CA GLY A 174 -11.45 0.53 -6.71
C GLY A 174 -10.22 0.62 -7.61
N PHE A 175 -9.17 -0.07 -7.20
CA PHE A 175 -7.97 -0.28 -8.01
C PHE A 175 -8.14 -1.56 -8.84
N ARG A 176 -7.57 -1.60 -10.02
CA ARG A 176 -7.63 -2.73 -10.97
C ARG A 176 -6.26 -3.33 -11.23
N ALA A 177 -6.23 -4.55 -11.74
CA ALA A 177 -4.98 -5.17 -12.19
C ALA A 177 -4.28 -4.31 -13.24
N PRO A 178 -2.95 -4.13 -13.15
CA PRO A 178 -2.21 -3.32 -14.10
C PRO A 178 -2.02 -4.02 -15.45
N VAL A 179 -2.14 -5.35 -15.48
CA VAL A 179 -1.92 -6.15 -16.70
C VAL A 179 -3.14 -7.05 -16.92
N THR A 180 -3.84 -6.83 -18.03
CA THR A 180 -5.03 -7.58 -18.36
C THR A 180 -4.68 -8.96 -18.93
N GLY A 181 -5.38 -10.01 -18.48
CA GLY A 181 -5.20 -11.37 -18.97
C GLY A 181 -4.04 -12.15 -18.35
N TYR A 182 -3.29 -11.53 -17.42
CA TYR A 182 -2.18 -12.19 -16.73
C TYR A 182 -2.45 -12.26 -15.24
N LYS A 183 -2.18 -13.42 -14.64
CA LYS A 183 -2.34 -13.62 -13.20
C LYS A 183 -1.08 -13.23 -12.46
N PRO A 184 -1.21 -12.76 -11.21
CA PRO A 184 -0.07 -12.54 -10.33
C PRO A 184 0.66 -13.86 -10.06
N SER A 185 1.98 -13.80 -9.89
CA SER A 185 2.84 -14.98 -9.67
C SER A 185 2.81 -15.50 -8.23
N GLY A 186 2.23 -14.74 -7.29
CA GLY A 186 2.32 -15.00 -5.85
C GLY A 186 3.73 -14.78 -5.32
N SER A 187 4.47 -13.82 -5.90
CA SER A 187 5.84 -13.50 -5.48
C SER A 187 5.91 -12.50 -4.33
N PHE A 188 4.83 -11.77 -4.07
CA PHE A 188 4.77 -10.78 -2.99
C PHE A 188 5.12 -11.37 -1.63
N GLY A 189 5.92 -10.67 -0.87
CA GLY A 189 6.33 -11.03 0.49
C GLY A 189 7.39 -12.13 0.58
N LYS A 190 7.75 -12.84 -0.50
CA LYS A 190 8.76 -13.90 -0.45
C LYS A 190 10.06 -13.38 0.16
N ARG A 191 10.54 -14.06 1.20
CA ARG A 191 11.82 -13.76 1.88
C ARG A 191 12.96 -14.23 1.01
N ARG A 192 13.69 -13.30 0.38
CA ARG A 192 14.75 -13.62 -0.59
C ARG A 192 16.07 -13.92 0.11
N VAL A 193 16.76 -14.95 -0.37
CA VAL A 193 18.14 -15.29 0.01
C VAL A 193 18.94 -15.43 -1.29
N PHE A 194 19.89 -14.52 -1.53
CA PHE A 194 20.76 -14.52 -2.71
C PHE A 194 22.14 -15.04 -2.33
N ASN A 195 22.60 -16.11 -3.00
CA ASN A 195 23.91 -16.71 -2.74
C ASN A 195 24.15 -16.96 -1.24
N GLY A 196 23.12 -17.46 -0.52
CA GLY A 196 23.17 -17.71 0.92
C GLY A 196 22.97 -16.47 1.82
N GLN A 197 22.93 -15.25 1.27
CA GLN A 197 22.78 -14.01 2.01
C GLN A 197 21.31 -13.56 2.05
N PRO A 198 20.71 -13.31 3.25
CA PRO A 198 19.38 -12.74 3.36
C PRO A 198 19.29 -11.36 2.67
N ARG A 199 18.20 -11.13 1.96
CA ARG A 199 17.86 -9.89 1.28
C ARG A 199 16.49 -9.40 1.71
N SER A 200 16.16 -8.17 1.34
CA SER A 200 14.81 -7.62 1.54
C SER A 200 13.76 -8.53 0.89
N PRO A 201 12.63 -8.78 1.54
CA PRO A 201 11.51 -9.48 0.93
C PRO A 201 11.08 -8.84 -0.38
N HIS A 202 10.44 -9.62 -1.23
CA HIS A 202 9.85 -9.10 -2.46
C HIS A 202 8.66 -8.21 -2.11
N SER A 203 8.81 -6.92 -2.23
CA SER A 203 7.81 -5.92 -1.84
C SER A 203 6.82 -5.58 -2.95
N GLY A 204 6.87 -6.29 -4.08
CA GLY A 204 5.93 -6.16 -5.20
C GLY A 204 5.38 -7.51 -5.62
N GLU A 205 4.48 -7.50 -6.59
CA GLU A 205 3.98 -8.70 -7.23
C GLU A 205 4.42 -8.73 -8.69
N ASP A 206 4.86 -9.89 -9.17
CA ASP A 206 5.28 -10.07 -10.53
C ASP A 206 4.14 -10.59 -11.41
N PHE A 207 4.02 -10.03 -12.61
CA PHE A 207 3.10 -10.48 -13.64
C PHE A 207 3.91 -11.03 -14.81
N SER A 208 3.74 -12.31 -15.12
CA SER A 208 4.44 -12.98 -16.22
C SER A 208 3.78 -12.63 -17.57
N ALA A 209 4.00 -11.41 -18.04
CA ALA A 209 3.52 -10.92 -19.31
C ALA A 209 4.67 -10.84 -20.33
N PRO A 210 4.42 -11.02 -21.64
CA PRO A 210 5.45 -10.86 -22.66
C PRO A 210 5.90 -9.40 -22.77
N ALA A 211 7.14 -9.20 -23.23
CA ALA A 211 7.65 -7.86 -23.50
C ALA A 211 6.73 -7.11 -24.48
N GLY A 212 6.42 -5.86 -24.18
CA GLY A 212 5.47 -5.04 -24.94
C GLY A 212 4.00 -5.18 -24.54
N ALA A 213 3.66 -6.07 -23.58
CA ALA A 213 2.31 -6.10 -23.03
C ALA A 213 1.98 -4.76 -22.36
N PRO A 214 0.76 -4.19 -22.62
CA PRO A 214 0.37 -2.93 -22.01
C PRO A 214 0.28 -3.03 -20.48
N VAL A 215 0.91 -2.08 -19.78
CA VAL A 215 0.79 -1.89 -18.34
C VAL A 215 -0.06 -0.64 -18.10
N LEU A 216 -1.20 -0.81 -17.46
CA LEU A 216 -2.18 0.25 -17.22
C LEU A 216 -2.07 0.78 -15.79
N ALA A 217 -2.41 2.06 -15.61
CA ALA A 217 -2.61 2.60 -14.28
C ALA A 217 -3.70 1.82 -13.54
N THR A 218 -3.40 1.40 -12.31
CA THR A 218 -4.35 0.65 -11.47
C THR A 218 -5.54 1.49 -11.05
N ALA A 219 -5.36 2.81 -10.94
CA ALA A 219 -6.37 3.83 -10.69
C ALA A 219 -5.87 5.19 -11.21
N ARG A 220 -6.75 6.20 -11.23
CA ARG A 220 -6.34 7.59 -11.54
C ARG A 220 -5.26 8.05 -10.58
N GLY A 221 -4.31 8.82 -11.12
CA GLY A 221 -3.21 9.36 -10.34
C GLY A 221 -2.38 10.35 -11.13
N ARG A 222 -1.33 10.85 -10.50
CA ARG A 222 -0.31 11.71 -11.11
C ARG A 222 1.01 10.96 -11.16
N VAL A 223 1.66 10.96 -12.30
CA VAL A 223 3.01 10.40 -12.44
C VAL A 223 3.99 11.25 -11.64
N VAL A 224 4.60 10.69 -10.60
CA VAL A 224 5.61 11.38 -9.78
C VAL A 224 7.03 10.96 -10.13
N LEU A 225 7.20 9.83 -10.82
CA LEU A 225 8.46 9.39 -11.38
C LEU A 225 8.22 8.57 -12.66
N ALA A 226 9.04 8.81 -13.69
CA ALA A 226 9.07 8.03 -14.92
C ALA A 226 10.51 8.04 -15.46
N LYS A 227 11.32 7.05 -15.10
CA LYS A 227 12.72 6.90 -15.53
C LYS A 227 13.28 5.52 -15.23
N GLU A 228 14.49 5.27 -15.71
CA GLU A 228 15.26 4.08 -15.35
C GLU A 228 15.89 4.23 -13.96
N LEU A 229 15.76 3.17 -13.14
CA LEU A 229 16.38 3.01 -11.83
C LEU A 229 17.26 1.76 -11.81
N PHE A 230 18.32 1.75 -11.02
CA PHE A 230 19.32 0.68 -10.97
C PHE A 230 18.69 -0.69 -10.66
N PHE A 231 17.87 -0.78 -9.60
CA PHE A 231 17.27 -2.07 -9.21
C PHE A 231 15.88 -2.31 -9.80
N LEU A 232 15.15 -1.27 -10.17
CA LEU A 232 13.78 -1.39 -10.64
C LEU A 232 13.66 -1.28 -12.17
N GLY A 233 14.80 -1.07 -12.88
CA GLY A 233 14.78 -0.86 -14.32
C GLY A 233 13.91 0.34 -14.72
N THR A 234 13.31 0.29 -15.87
CA THR A 234 12.38 1.32 -16.36
C THR A 234 11.13 1.35 -15.47
N THR A 235 10.93 2.46 -14.77
CA THR A 235 10.00 2.57 -13.64
C THR A 235 9.05 3.75 -13.79
N VAL A 236 7.79 3.53 -13.46
CA VAL A 236 6.78 4.57 -13.25
C VAL A 236 6.25 4.49 -11.82
N ILE A 237 6.13 5.64 -11.15
CA ILE A 237 5.44 5.75 -9.87
C ILE A 237 4.29 6.71 -10.04
N LEU A 238 3.08 6.26 -9.63
CA LEU A 238 1.88 7.09 -9.57
C LEU A 238 1.58 7.46 -8.13
N ASP A 239 1.28 8.72 -7.90
CA ASP A 239 0.63 9.21 -6.69
C ASP A 239 -0.88 9.24 -6.92
N HIS A 240 -1.61 8.51 -6.11
CA HIS A 240 -3.08 8.46 -6.13
C HIS A 240 -3.70 9.44 -5.12
N GLY A 241 -2.86 10.16 -4.39
CA GLY A 241 -3.29 11.01 -3.28
C GLY A 241 -3.36 10.25 -1.95
N PHE A 242 -3.53 10.98 -0.85
CA PHE A 242 -3.57 10.45 0.51
C PHE A 242 -2.38 9.57 0.91
N GLY A 243 -1.20 9.79 0.30
CA GLY A 243 -0.02 8.97 0.52
C GLY A 243 -0.02 7.62 -0.21
N TYR A 244 -1.08 7.26 -0.92
CA TYR A 244 -1.16 6.00 -1.67
C TYR A 244 -0.46 6.12 -3.01
N ARG A 245 0.47 5.18 -3.27
CA ARG A 245 1.27 5.13 -4.50
C ARG A 245 1.31 3.74 -5.06
N THR A 246 1.41 3.66 -6.39
CA THR A 246 1.71 2.42 -7.10
C THR A 246 3.00 2.56 -7.89
N THR A 247 3.82 1.51 -7.85
CA THR A 247 5.08 1.45 -8.58
C THR A 247 5.00 0.35 -9.63
N TYR A 248 5.34 0.70 -10.86
CA TYR A 248 5.43 -0.19 -12.01
C TYR A 248 6.89 -0.27 -12.43
N ALA A 249 7.49 -1.45 -12.28
CA ALA A 249 8.90 -1.67 -12.51
C ALA A 249 9.14 -2.60 -13.71
N HIS A 250 10.39 -2.62 -14.22
CA HIS A 250 10.83 -3.49 -15.31
C HIS A 250 10.03 -3.35 -16.61
N ALA A 251 9.48 -2.16 -16.88
CA ALA A 251 8.82 -1.88 -18.13
C ALA A 251 9.81 -1.88 -19.32
N SER A 252 9.35 -2.24 -20.50
CA SER A 252 10.15 -2.17 -21.72
C SER A 252 10.20 -0.77 -22.35
N ALA A 253 9.21 0.07 -22.08
CA ALA A 253 9.11 1.44 -22.56
C ALA A 253 8.28 2.33 -21.63
N LEU A 254 8.53 3.65 -21.67
CA LEU A 254 7.73 4.67 -21.00
C LEU A 254 6.81 5.35 -21.98
N HIS A 255 5.51 5.38 -21.71
CA HIS A 255 4.51 6.12 -22.49
C HIS A 255 3.94 7.31 -21.71
N VAL A 256 4.51 7.60 -20.54
CA VAL A 256 4.09 8.69 -19.65
C VAL A 256 5.32 9.46 -19.15
N ARG A 257 5.11 10.67 -18.66
CA ARG A 257 6.16 11.53 -18.10
C ARG A 257 5.77 12.04 -16.71
N ALA A 258 6.76 12.38 -15.89
CA ALA A 258 6.53 13.01 -14.60
C ALA A 258 5.66 14.27 -14.72
N GLY A 259 4.73 14.45 -13.78
CA GLY A 259 3.73 15.52 -13.77
C GLY A 259 2.44 15.21 -14.54
N GLN A 260 2.42 14.16 -15.36
CA GLN A 260 1.23 13.80 -16.15
C GLN A 260 0.15 13.17 -15.27
N GLY A 261 -1.12 13.53 -15.49
CA GLY A 261 -2.28 12.81 -14.96
C GLY A 261 -2.63 11.60 -15.82
N VAL A 262 -3.05 10.54 -15.20
CA VAL A 262 -3.43 9.27 -15.85
C VAL A 262 -4.72 8.73 -15.24
#